data_55565093763a6a60b2b6fefe1b2ac0fd
#
_entry.id   55565093763a6a60b2b6fefe1b2ac0fd
#
_cell.length_a   1.000
_cell.length_b   1.000
_cell.length_c   1.000
_cell.angle_alpha   90.00
_cell.angle_beta   90.00
_cell.angle_gamma   90.00
#
_symmetry.space_group_name_H-M   'P 1'
#
loop_
_entity.id
_entity.type
_entity.pdbx_description
1 polymer ?
#
loop_
_entity_poly.entity_id
_entity_poly.type
_entity_poly.pdbx_seq_one_letter_code
_entity_poly.pdbx_strand_id
1 'polypeptide(L)'
;MLIFSLDTKKCMNALLLHPAFDSFLFIEGDITTFNTFQFNGRLKKDFFSAEEKEALDDREYALWKELREFCLSLIKGKRTPLGFHFVLSMSAPNIARLLEQEHLSFAPADVQGLYLNFKYDGTKLSCATGTSMNLFTLDKSLEQAWDKMAQRIFAK
;
A
#
# COMPACT_ATOMS: atom_id res chain seq x y z
N MET A 1 2.56 -10.68 -11.57
CA MET A 1 2.84 -9.26 -11.31
C MET A 1 2.42 -8.42 -12.52
N LEU A 2 1.66 -7.38 -12.27
CA LEU A 2 1.29 -6.40 -13.30
C LEU A 2 1.92 -5.06 -13.00
N ILE A 3 2.20 -4.30 -14.06
CA ILE A 3 2.70 -2.93 -13.95
C ILE A 3 1.70 -2.03 -14.65
N PHE A 4 1.17 -1.03 -13.92
CA PHE A 4 0.20 -0.07 -14.43
C PHE A 4 0.88 1.26 -14.69
N SER A 5 0.73 1.78 -15.90
CA SER A 5 1.04 3.18 -16.20
C SER A 5 -0.20 4.00 -15.86
N LEU A 6 -0.09 4.88 -14.88
CA LEU A 6 -1.25 5.57 -14.32
C LEU A 6 -1.33 7.00 -14.84
N ASP A 7 -2.55 7.54 -14.88
CA ASP A 7 -2.75 8.97 -15.05
C ASP A 7 -2.18 9.65 -13.80
N THR A 8 -1.10 10.43 -13.98
CA THR A 8 -0.35 10.98 -12.87
C THR A 8 -1.20 11.86 -11.97
N LYS A 9 -1.94 12.80 -12.52
CA LYS A 9 -2.77 13.73 -11.76
C LYS A 9 -3.91 13.02 -11.05
N LYS A 10 -4.64 12.18 -11.76
CA LYS A 10 -5.77 11.44 -11.22
C LYS A 10 -5.34 10.51 -10.09
N CYS A 11 -4.27 9.76 -10.29
CA CYS A 11 -3.79 8.81 -9.29
C CYS A 11 -3.15 9.51 -8.09
N MET A 12 -2.42 10.60 -8.30
CA MET A 12 -1.90 11.39 -7.17
C MET A 12 -3.04 11.95 -6.31
N ASN A 13 -4.11 12.43 -6.94
CA ASN A 13 -5.27 12.91 -6.20
C ASN A 13 -5.91 11.78 -5.39
N ALA A 14 -6.08 10.61 -6.00
CA ALA A 14 -6.66 9.44 -5.31
C ALA A 14 -5.79 8.99 -4.15
N LEU A 15 -4.48 9.00 -4.32
CA LEU A 15 -3.54 8.52 -3.32
C LEU A 15 -3.38 9.51 -2.16
N LEU A 16 -3.27 10.80 -2.44
CA LEU A 16 -2.86 11.82 -1.47
C LEU A 16 -4.01 12.68 -0.94
N LEU A 17 -5.04 12.91 -1.76
CA LEU A 17 -6.13 13.84 -1.42
C LEU A 17 -7.45 13.16 -1.08
N HIS A 18 -7.64 11.93 -1.52
CA HIS A 18 -8.90 11.19 -1.35
C HIS A 18 -8.68 9.92 -0.52
N PRO A 19 -9.75 9.35 0.06
CA PRO A 19 -9.62 8.18 0.94
C PRO A 19 -9.53 6.85 0.20
N ALA A 20 -9.29 6.84 -1.10
CA ALA A 20 -9.32 5.62 -1.92
C ALA A 20 -8.42 4.48 -1.39
N PHE A 21 -7.27 4.82 -0.81
CA PHE A 21 -6.31 3.83 -0.32
C PHE A 21 -6.17 3.85 1.21
N ASP A 22 -7.08 4.52 1.92
CA ASP A 22 -6.96 4.75 3.35
C ASP A 22 -6.97 3.47 4.20
N SER A 23 -7.60 2.40 3.71
CA SER A 23 -7.64 1.12 4.41
C SER A 23 -6.40 0.25 4.19
N PHE A 24 -5.52 0.64 3.29
CA PHE A 24 -4.29 -0.10 3.05
C PHE A 24 -3.28 0.16 4.16
N LEU A 25 -2.46 -0.85 4.45
CA LEU A 25 -1.31 -0.68 5.34
C LEU A 25 -0.19 0.02 4.58
N PHE A 26 0.52 0.90 5.27
CA PHE A 26 1.73 1.51 4.74
C PHE A 26 2.93 0.70 5.22
N ILE A 27 3.67 0.11 4.29
CA ILE A 27 4.81 -0.75 4.62
C ILE A 27 6.08 0.09 4.71
N GLU A 28 6.41 0.79 3.65
CA GLU A 28 7.59 1.65 3.59
C GLU A 28 7.48 2.59 2.40
N GLY A 29 8.32 3.62 2.39
CA GLY A 29 8.38 4.51 1.27
C GLY A 29 9.43 5.59 1.44
N ASP A 30 9.59 6.37 0.39
CA ASP A 30 10.48 7.53 0.39
C ASP A 30 9.92 8.64 -0.49
N ILE A 31 10.34 9.86 -0.20
CA ILE A 31 9.98 11.05 -0.98
C ILE A 31 11.27 11.84 -1.16
N THR A 32 11.62 12.19 -2.40
CA THR A 32 12.78 12.98 -2.74
C THR A 32 12.33 14.35 -3.24
N THR A 33 12.72 15.37 -2.49
CA THR A 33 12.55 16.77 -2.87
C THR A 33 13.94 17.43 -2.91
N PHE A 34 14.26 18.33 -1.99
CA PHE A 34 15.64 18.84 -1.84
C PHE A 34 16.56 17.81 -1.14
N ASN A 35 15.98 16.85 -0.43
CA ASN A 35 16.66 15.68 0.13
C ASN A 35 15.72 14.50 0.08
N THR A 36 16.14 13.37 0.62
CA THR A 36 15.30 12.16 0.65
C THR A 36 14.79 11.91 2.06
N PHE A 37 13.46 11.83 2.18
CA PHE A 37 12.77 11.44 3.41
C PHE A 37 12.38 9.98 3.30
N GLN A 38 12.80 9.16 4.26
CA GLN A 38 12.47 7.75 4.30
C GLN A 38 11.48 7.46 5.41
N PHE A 39 10.48 6.62 5.12
CA PHE A 39 9.44 6.24 6.06
C PHE A 39 9.40 4.73 6.18
N ASN A 40 9.37 4.25 7.41
CA ASN A 40 9.12 2.86 7.73
C ASN A 40 7.75 2.80 8.41
N GLY A 41 6.83 2.03 7.85
CA GLY A 41 5.46 1.95 8.36
C GLY A 41 5.28 1.07 9.60
N ARG A 42 6.31 0.38 10.03
CA ARG A 42 6.21 -0.49 11.20
C ARG A 42 5.91 0.31 12.45
N LEU A 43 4.84 -0.05 13.15
CA LEU A 43 4.41 0.65 14.36
C LEU A 43 5.41 0.45 15.49
N LYS A 44 5.70 1.52 16.20
CA LYS A 44 6.48 1.52 17.44
C LYS A 44 5.50 1.49 18.59
N LYS A 45 5.18 0.30 19.07
CA LYS A 45 4.11 0.12 20.05
C LYS A 45 4.38 0.81 21.38
N ASP A 46 5.64 1.06 21.71
CA ASP A 46 6.02 1.77 22.93
C ASP A 46 5.58 3.24 22.93
N PHE A 47 5.27 3.80 21.76
CA PHE A 47 4.75 5.16 21.66
C PHE A 47 3.32 5.30 22.16
N PHE A 48 2.57 4.19 22.16
CA PHE A 48 1.14 4.18 22.43
C PHE A 48 0.86 3.83 23.90
N SER A 49 -0.25 4.40 24.45
CA SER A 49 -0.77 4.00 25.75
C SER A 49 -1.33 2.58 25.69
N ALA A 50 -1.61 1.98 26.86
CA ALA A 50 -2.20 0.64 26.91
C ALA A 50 -3.55 0.58 26.19
N GLU A 51 -4.38 1.63 26.33
CA GLU A 51 -5.67 1.71 25.63
C GLU A 51 -5.50 1.85 24.12
N GLU A 52 -4.54 2.67 23.69
CA GLU A 52 -4.24 2.85 22.28
C GLU A 52 -3.69 1.57 21.65
N LYS A 53 -2.87 0.80 22.37
CA LYS A 53 -2.35 -0.49 21.90
C LYS A 53 -3.48 -1.48 21.60
N GLU A 54 -4.52 -1.51 22.45
CA GLU A 54 -5.69 -2.36 22.22
C GLU A 54 -6.44 -1.96 20.94
N ALA A 55 -6.51 -0.67 20.66
CA ALA A 55 -7.19 -0.16 19.46
C ALA A 55 -6.43 -0.44 18.18
N LEU A 56 -5.16 -0.85 18.24
CA LEU A 56 -4.36 -1.17 17.06
C LEU A 56 -4.75 -2.50 16.41
N ASP A 57 -5.58 -3.35 17.06
CA ASP A 57 -6.03 -4.65 16.55
C ASP A 57 -4.88 -5.54 16.08
N ASP A 58 -3.79 -5.58 16.83
CA ASP A 58 -2.57 -6.35 16.54
C ASP A 58 -1.90 -5.98 15.21
N ARG A 59 -2.22 -4.81 14.63
CA ARG A 59 -1.53 -4.34 13.44
C ARG A 59 -0.05 -4.14 13.73
N GLU A 60 0.76 -4.53 12.76
CA GLU A 60 2.21 -4.27 12.82
C GLU A 60 2.61 -3.00 12.07
N TYR A 61 1.75 -2.52 11.15
CA TYR A 61 2.04 -1.39 10.28
C TYR A 61 0.97 -0.31 10.41
N ALA A 62 1.39 0.93 10.16
CA ALA A 62 0.48 2.07 10.09
C ALA A 62 -0.48 1.92 8.90
N LEU A 63 -1.65 2.56 8.99
CA LEU A 63 -2.54 2.68 7.85
C LEU A 63 -2.12 3.86 6.98
N TRP A 64 -2.35 3.77 5.68
CA TRP A 64 -2.04 4.86 4.77
C TRP A 64 -2.75 6.17 5.18
N LYS A 65 -3.99 6.09 5.64
CA LYS A 65 -4.72 7.27 6.12
C LYS A 65 -4.00 8.03 7.22
N GLU A 66 -3.19 7.33 8.03
CA GLU A 66 -2.46 7.93 9.15
C GLU A 66 -1.22 8.71 8.68
N LEU A 67 -0.70 8.39 7.49
CA LEU A 67 0.51 8.98 6.95
C LEU A 67 0.27 9.88 5.73
N ARG A 68 -0.89 9.76 5.12
CA ARG A 68 -1.22 10.45 3.86
C ARG A 68 -1.00 11.95 3.92
N GLU A 69 -1.42 12.60 4.99
CA GLU A 69 -1.28 14.04 5.14
C GLU A 69 0.17 14.49 5.31
N PHE A 70 0.98 13.72 6.02
CA PHE A 70 2.41 14.00 6.16
C PHE A 70 3.10 13.92 4.81
N CYS A 71 2.82 12.89 4.03
CA CYS A 71 3.39 12.73 2.70
C CYS A 71 2.94 13.85 1.77
N LEU A 72 1.67 14.23 1.82
CA LEU A 72 1.15 15.35 1.04
C LEU A 72 1.87 16.64 1.38
N SER A 73 2.13 16.89 2.67
CA SER A 73 2.84 18.09 3.12
C SER A 73 4.24 18.21 2.53
N LEU A 74 4.91 17.08 2.33
CA LEU A 74 6.24 17.06 1.71
C LEU A 74 6.18 17.19 0.19
N ILE A 75 5.14 16.67 -0.43
CA ILE A 75 4.98 16.63 -1.89
C ILE A 75 4.43 17.93 -2.43
N LYS A 76 3.44 18.52 -1.75
CA LYS A 76 2.85 19.79 -2.20
C LYS A 76 3.83 20.92 -1.97
N GLY A 77 3.98 21.78 -2.95
CA GLY A 77 4.88 22.92 -2.87
C GLY A 77 4.97 23.58 -4.22
N LYS A 78 5.83 24.59 -4.32
CA LYS A 78 6.04 25.33 -5.57
C LYS A 78 6.78 24.50 -6.61
N ARG A 79 7.51 23.48 -6.18
CA ARG A 79 8.28 22.61 -7.06
C ARG A 79 7.76 21.19 -6.97
N THR A 80 7.67 20.54 -8.13
CA THR A 80 7.36 19.12 -8.21
C THR A 80 8.47 18.32 -7.54
N PRO A 81 8.14 17.31 -6.72
CA PRO A 81 9.18 16.45 -6.16
C PRO A 81 9.92 15.70 -7.27
N LEU A 82 11.17 15.35 -7.00
CA LEU A 82 11.97 14.57 -7.94
C LEU A 82 11.45 13.14 -8.10
N GLY A 83 10.84 12.61 -7.05
CA GLY A 83 10.23 11.31 -7.11
C GLY A 83 9.71 10.86 -5.75
N PHE A 84 8.95 9.78 -5.75
CA PHE A 84 8.57 9.08 -4.52
C PHE A 84 8.33 7.61 -4.80
N HIS A 85 8.37 6.83 -3.74
CA HIS A 85 8.09 5.41 -3.77
C HIS A 85 7.29 5.05 -2.53
N PHE A 86 6.13 4.40 -2.70
CA PHE A 86 5.30 3.95 -1.58
C PHE A 86 4.92 2.50 -1.80
N VAL A 87 5.10 1.70 -0.76
CA VAL A 87 4.65 0.30 -0.74
C VAL A 87 3.47 0.20 0.21
N LEU A 88 2.30 -0.09 -0.35
CA LEU A 88 1.09 -0.33 0.42
C LEU A 88 0.75 -1.81 0.36
N SER A 89 0.09 -2.31 1.40
CA SER A 89 -0.40 -3.69 1.45
C SER A 89 -1.86 -3.73 1.83
N MET A 90 -2.56 -4.70 1.28
CA MET A 90 -3.93 -4.96 1.71
C MET A 90 -3.92 -5.35 3.19
N SER A 91 -4.92 -4.88 3.95
CA SER A 91 -5.05 -5.22 5.38
C SER A 91 -5.40 -6.68 5.56
N ALA A 92 -5.08 -7.25 6.72
CA ALA A 92 -5.37 -8.65 7.02
C ALA A 92 -6.85 -9.03 6.84
N PRO A 93 -7.82 -8.24 7.34
CA PRO A 93 -9.24 -8.53 7.11
C PRO A 93 -9.61 -8.54 5.63
N ASN A 94 -9.04 -7.66 4.82
CA ASN A 94 -9.32 -7.58 3.40
C ASN A 94 -8.68 -8.74 2.63
N ILE A 95 -7.50 -9.20 3.04
CA ILE A 95 -6.88 -10.40 2.48
C ILE A 95 -7.78 -11.61 2.74
N ALA A 96 -8.25 -11.78 3.98
CA ALA A 96 -9.15 -12.87 4.34
C ALA A 96 -10.43 -12.85 3.49
N ARG A 97 -10.98 -11.66 3.28
CA ARG A 97 -12.19 -11.49 2.45
C ARG A 97 -11.94 -11.88 0.99
N LEU A 98 -10.79 -11.49 0.44
CA LEU A 98 -10.43 -11.86 -0.94
C LEU A 98 -10.29 -13.37 -1.09
N LEU A 99 -9.62 -14.04 -0.15
CA LEU A 99 -9.47 -15.49 -0.17
C LEU A 99 -10.84 -16.20 -0.16
N GLU A 100 -11.76 -15.70 0.64
CA GLU A 100 -13.12 -16.24 0.72
C GLU A 100 -13.92 -15.98 -0.55
N GLN A 101 -13.91 -14.76 -1.06
CA GLN A 101 -14.66 -14.37 -2.25
C GLN A 101 -14.22 -15.12 -3.51
N GLU A 102 -12.93 -15.37 -3.62
CA GLU A 102 -12.36 -16.07 -4.80
C GLU A 102 -12.25 -17.58 -4.57
N HIS A 103 -12.76 -18.08 -3.44
CA HIS A 103 -12.74 -19.51 -3.09
C HIS A 103 -11.35 -20.14 -3.18
N LEU A 104 -10.33 -19.39 -2.70
CA LEU A 104 -8.96 -19.85 -2.72
C LEU A 104 -8.67 -20.78 -1.53
N SER A 105 -7.79 -21.75 -1.75
CA SER A 105 -7.47 -22.75 -0.73
C SER A 105 -6.44 -22.29 0.31
N PHE A 106 -5.88 -21.10 0.17
CA PHE A 106 -4.92 -20.56 1.14
C PHE A 106 -5.63 -20.03 2.38
N ALA A 107 -4.99 -20.24 3.55
CA ALA A 107 -5.41 -19.60 4.79
C ALA A 107 -4.82 -18.17 4.85
N PRO A 108 -5.45 -17.23 5.59
CA PRO A 108 -4.90 -15.89 5.76
C PRO A 108 -3.45 -15.89 6.27
N ALA A 109 -3.09 -16.83 7.15
CA ALA A 109 -1.74 -16.95 7.70
C ALA A 109 -0.70 -17.35 6.64
N ASP A 110 -1.11 -17.91 5.51
CA ASP A 110 -0.22 -18.27 4.41
C ASP A 110 0.23 -17.07 3.59
N VAL A 111 -0.45 -15.94 3.73
CA VAL A 111 -0.21 -14.74 2.92
C VAL A 111 0.57 -13.73 3.73
N GLN A 112 1.78 -13.38 3.28
CA GLN A 112 2.57 -12.32 3.89
C GLN A 112 2.01 -10.95 3.52
N GLY A 113 1.67 -10.73 2.26
CA GLY A 113 1.09 -9.48 1.81
C GLY A 113 0.67 -9.48 0.36
N LEU A 114 -0.27 -8.59 0.06
CA LEU A 114 -0.70 -8.26 -1.29
C LEU A 114 -0.40 -6.78 -1.49
N TYR A 115 0.61 -6.49 -2.31
CA TYR A 115 1.24 -5.18 -2.35
C TYR A 115 0.88 -4.37 -3.58
N LEU A 116 0.83 -3.05 -3.39
CA LEU A 116 0.83 -2.04 -4.44
C LEU A 116 2.09 -1.21 -4.26
N ASN A 117 2.97 -1.21 -5.27
CA ASN A 117 4.22 -0.46 -5.27
C ASN A 117 4.05 0.75 -6.18
N PHE A 118 3.81 1.92 -5.59
CA PHE A 118 3.68 3.18 -6.34
C PHE A 118 5.05 3.80 -6.52
N LYS A 119 5.35 4.20 -7.75
CA LYS A 119 6.62 4.86 -8.07
C LYS A 119 6.37 6.06 -8.97
N TYR A 120 6.85 7.21 -8.54
CA TYR A 120 6.85 8.44 -9.32
C TYR A 120 8.30 8.84 -9.59
N ASP A 121 8.66 9.02 -10.87
CA ASP A 121 10.02 9.33 -11.30
C ASP A 121 10.25 10.82 -11.61
N GLY A 122 9.32 11.68 -11.21
CA GLY A 122 9.34 13.10 -11.52
C GLY A 122 8.49 13.46 -12.74
N THR A 123 8.09 12.47 -13.52
CA THR A 123 7.31 12.65 -14.74
C THR A 123 6.13 11.69 -14.79
N LYS A 124 6.38 10.41 -14.55
CA LYS A 124 5.39 9.34 -14.70
C LYS A 124 5.15 8.65 -13.36
N LEU A 125 3.89 8.34 -13.12
CA LEU A 125 3.47 7.54 -11.98
C LEU A 125 3.07 6.16 -12.45
N SER A 126 3.62 5.14 -11.80
CA SER A 126 3.29 3.75 -12.07
C SER A 126 2.99 3.01 -10.77
N CYS A 127 2.32 1.86 -10.90
CA CYS A 127 2.09 0.96 -9.78
C CYS A 127 2.34 -0.47 -10.24
N ALA A 128 3.11 -1.22 -9.47
CA ALA A 128 3.33 -2.64 -9.69
C ALA A 128 2.67 -3.43 -8.57
N THR A 129 1.97 -4.51 -8.92
CA THR A 129 1.43 -5.44 -7.93
C THR A 129 2.51 -6.38 -7.43
N GLY A 130 2.36 -6.86 -6.20
CA GLY A 130 3.24 -7.88 -5.65
C GLY A 130 2.47 -8.81 -4.75
N THR A 131 2.85 -10.07 -4.73
CA THR A 131 2.25 -11.09 -3.86
C THR A 131 3.38 -11.81 -3.14
N SER A 132 3.29 -11.89 -1.81
CA SER A 132 4.27 -12.59 -1.00
C SER A 132 3.58 -13.60 -0.10
N MET A 133 4.10 -14.83 -0.11
CA MET A 133 3.54 -15.94 0.66
C MET A 133 4.51 -16.35 1.76
N ASN A 134 3.96 -16.84 2.87
CA ASN A 134 4.75 -17.40 3.99
C ASN A 134 5.10 -18.87 3.77
N LEU A 135 4.72 -19.43 2.63
CA LEU A 135 5.03 -20.82 2.27
C LEU A 135 5.46 -20.86 0.80
N PHE A 136 6.18 -21.93 0.44
CA PHE A 136 6.51 -22.19 -0.95
C PHE A 136 5.31 -22.81 -1.64
N THR A 137 4.91 -22.26 -2.79
CA THR A 137 3.82 -22.79 -3.60
C THR A 137 4.03 -22.47 -5.07
N LEU A 138 3.61 -23.38 -5.94
CA LEU A 138 3.56 -23.16 -7.39
C LEU A 138 2.18 -22.68 -7.83
N ASP A 139 1.21 -22.66 -6.91
CA ASP A 139 -0.15 -22.20 -7.19
C ASP A 139 -0.17 -20.68 -7.33
N LYS A 140 -0.56 -20.19 -8.50
CA LYS A 140 -0.62 -18.77 -8.86
C LYS A 140 -2.01 -18.16 -8.73
N SER A 141 -2.97 -18.90 -8.16
CA SER A 141 -4.36 -18.44 -8.10
C SER A 141 -4.54 -17.15 -7.30
N LEU A 142 -3.81 -17.00 -6.18
CA LEU A 142 -3.87 -15.78 -5.39
C LEU A 142 -3.25 -14.60 -6.13
N GLU A 143 -2.09 -14.80 -6.75
CA GLU A 143 -1.44 -13.77 -7.56
C GLU A 143 -2.37 -13.26 -8.66
N GLN A 144 -3.03 -14.19 -9.35
CA GLN A 144 -3.98 -13.85 -10.42
C GLN A 144 -5.20 -13.10 -9.87
N ALA A 145 -5.73 -13.52 -8.73
CA ALA A 145 -6.87 -12.86 -8.10
C ALA A 145 -6.51 -11.43 -7.67
N TRP A 146 -5.33 -11.25 -7.09
CA TRP A 146 -4.85 -9.93 -6.69
C TRP A 146 -4.63 -9.02 -7.89
N ASP A 147 -4.02 -9.53 -8.96
CA ASP A 147 -3.81 -8.77 -10.19
C ASP A 147 -5.15 -8.30 -10.79
N LYS A 148 -6.17 -9.15 -10.79
CA LYS A 148 -7.51 -8.79 -11.25
C LYS A 148 -8.13 -7.70 -10.37
N MET A 149 -7.97 -7.80 -9.06
CA MET A 149 -8.49 -6.80 -8.14
C MET A 149 -7.80 -5.45 -8.37
N ALA A 150 -6.48 -5.45 -8.56
CA ALA A 150 -5.73 -4.25 -8.86
C ALA A 150 -6.20 -3.59 -10.17
N GLN A 151 -6.48 -4.39 -11.19
CA GLN A 151 -7.06 -3.87 -12.43
C GLN A 151 -8.38 -3.16 -12.18
N ARG A 152 -9.24 -3.69 -11.33
CA ARG A 152 -10.51 -3.06 -10.96
C ARG A 152 -10.29 -1.77 -10.18
N ILE A 153 -9.32 -1.74 -9.28
CA ILE A 153 -8.97 -0.55 -8.50
C ILE A 153 -8.58 0.60 -9.42
N PHE A 154 -7.72 0.34 -10.39
CA PHE A 154 -7.19 1.38 -11.29
C PHE A 154 -8.07 1.66 -12.51
N ALA A 155 -9.12 0.89 -12.73
CA ALA A 155 -10.07 1.13 -13.83
C ALA A 155 -11.12 2.20 -13.51
N LYS A 156 -11.24 2.60 -12.25
CA LYS A 156 -12.25 3.58 -11.81
C LYS A 156 -11.86 5.02 -12.11
#